data_2a16e250db7731026dc57f5bac033fff
#
_entry.id   2a16e250db7731026dc57f5bac033fff
#
_cell.length_a   1.000
_cell.length_b   1.000
_cell.length_c   1.000
_cell.angle_alpha   90.00
_cell.angle_beta   90.00
_cell.angle_gamma   90.00
#
_symmetry.space_group_name_H-M   'P 1'
#
loop_
_entity.id
_entity.type
_entity.pdbx_description
1 polymer ?
#
loop_
_entity_poly.entity_id
_entity_poly.type
_entity_poly.pdbx_seq_one_letter_code
_entity_poly.pdbx_strand_id
1 'polypeptide(L)'
;MNDTIDNIMDSIIDRIVDIDKLKSTIKWATVKPPNIEKKKGITMAQQKKIAQDNEKKWGNEIINQKDNGQWTTLLGEGLIYKILKLKGENPRKVIAREGFEPDWETDEYMYEVKTSNWWVSGTAGEKVYGTFIKYQNIPEIYGKPLRIICVANQEYELTHGKTPFFGKNVTDKTKSLLDIAKSWNIEYIPFSQFVEDVTTI
;
A
#
# COMPACT_ATOMS: atom_id res chain seq x y z
N MET A 1 7.49 27.54 0.78
CA MET A 1 7.85 26.43 -0.13
C MET A 1 7.08 25.13 0.22
N ASN A 2 6.59 24.97 1.46
CA ASN A 2 5.75 23.82 1.87
C ASN A 2 4.32 23.90 1.33
N ASP A 3 3.72 25.09 1.23
CA ASP A 3 2.34 25.28 0.76
C ASP A 3 2.06 24.74 -0.65
N THR A 4 3.10 24.64 -1.48
CA THR A 4 2.94 24.16 -2.89
C THR A 4 2.85 22.62 -2.94
N ILE A 5 3.57 21.92 -2.08
CA ILE A 5 3.56 20.45 -2.02
C ILE A 5 2.26 19.97 -1.35
N ASP A 6 1.86 20.63 -0.26
CA ASP A 6 0.60 20.33 0.44
C ASP A 6 -0.61 20.59 -0.49
N ASN A 7 -0.62 21.69 -1.24
CA ASN A 7 -1.65 21.97 -2.25
C ASN A 7 -1.65 20.97 -3.41
N ILE A 8 -0.50 20.47 -3.86
CA ILE A 8 -0.43 19.43 -4.90
C ILE A 8 -0.95 18.10 -4.36
N MET A 9 -0.60 17.75 -3.14
CA MET A 9 -1.06 16.51 -2.51
C MET A 9 -2.56 16.58 -2.20
N ASP A 10 -3.07 17.67 -1.64
CA ASP A 10 -4.52 17.89 -1.46
C ASP A 10 -5.25 17.82 -2.80
N SER A 11 -4.69 18.37 -3.89
CA SER A 11 -5.28 18.26 -5.21
C SER A 11 -5.27 16.83 -5.77
N ILE A 12 -4.28 16.00 -5.45
CA ILE A 12 -4.24 14.57 -5.83
C ILE A 12 -5.23 13.79 -4.96
N ILE A 13 -5.31 14.13 -3.68
CA ILE A 13 -6.15 13.48 -2.68
C ILE A 13 -7.62 13.82 -2.88
N ASP A 14 -7.96 15.09 -3.15
CA ASP A 14 -9.32 15.51 -3.48
C ASP A 14 -9.83 14.92 -4.81
N ARG A 15 -8.95 14.40 -5.65
CA ARG A 15 -9.33 13.74 -6.90
C ARG A 15 -9.81 12.29 -6.75
N ILE A 16 -9.56 11.64 -5.61
CA ILE A 16 -10.26 10.39 -5.22
C ILE A 16 -11.60 10.71 -4.54
N VAL A 17 -12.20 11.86 -4.83
CA VAL A 17 -13.42 12.38 -4.16
C VAL A 17 -14.70 11.62 -4.56
N ASP A 18 -14.67 10.90 -5.68
CA ASP A 18 -15.80 10.11 -6.13
C ASP A 18 -15.89 8.81 -5.30
N ILE A 19 -17.02 8.63 -4.61
CA ILE A 19 -17.32 7.41 -3.84
C ILE A 19 -17.16 6.15 -4.70
N ASP A 20 -17.51 6.22 -5.99
CA ASP A 20 -17.37 5.07 -6.89
C ASP A 20 -15.91 4.79 -7.21
N LYS A 21 -15.08 5.80 -7.35
CA LYS A 21 -13.62 5.63 -7.47
C LYS A 21 -13.03 5.03 -6.20
N LEU A 22 -13.43 5.49 -5.03
CA LEU A 22 -12.96 4.94 -3.76
C LEU A 22 -13.37 3.48 -3.62
N LYS A 23 -14.63 3.11 -3.89
CA LYS A 23 -15.10 1.72 -3.89
C LYS A 23 -14.34 0.86 -4.88
N SER A 24 -14.10 1.33 -6.11
CA SER A 24 -13.34 0.61 -7.12
C SER A 24 -11.88 0.41 -6.71
N THR A 25 -11.28 1.40 -6.05
CA THR A 25 -9.90 1.34 -5.54
C THR A 25 -9.78 0.37 -4.36
N ILE A 26 -10.71 0.39 -3.42
CA ILE A 26 -10.76 -0.59 -2.31
C ILE A 26 -10.92 -2.00 -2.88
N LYS A 27 -11.82 -2.20 -3.84
CA LYS A 27 -12.00 -3.48 -4.52
C LYS A 27 -10.71 -3.94 -5.21
N TRP A 28 -10.04 -3.06 -5.94
CA TRP A 28 -8.73 -3.34 -6.54
C TRP A 28 -7.69 -3.75 -5.49
N ALA A 29 -7.66 -3.06 -4.36
CA ALA A 29 -6.68 -3.31 -3.29
C ALA A 29 -6.92 -4.63 -2.55
N THR A 30 -8.15 -5.14 -2.52
CA THR A 30 -8.54 -6.32 -1.71
C THR A 30 -8.84 -7.56 -2.53
N VAL A 31 -9.25 -7.42 -3.79
CA VAL A 31 -9.70 -8.54 -4.62
C VAL A 31 -8.69 -8.84 -5.72
N LYS A 32 -8.04 -10.01 -5.62
CA LYS A 32 -7.14 -10.49 -6.66
C LYS A 32 -7.88 -10.59 -7.99
N PRO A 33 -7.35 -10.05 -9.09
CA PRO A 33 -7.95 -10.21 -10.41
C PRO A 33 -7.97 -11.68 -10.83
N PRO A 34 -8.91 -12.08 -11.68
CA PRO A 34 -9.00 -13.45 -12.16
C PRO A 34 -7.74 -13.85 -12.92
N ASN A 35 -7.45 -15.15 -12.93
CA ASN A 35 -6.34 -15.68 -13.71
C ASN A 35 -6.52 -15.34 -15.20
N ILE A 36 -5.39 -15.08 -15.86
CA ILE A 36 -5.38 -14.86 -17.30
C ILE A 36 -5.62 -16.18 -18.01
N GLU A 37 -6.73 -16.30 -18.73
CA GLU A 37 -7.02 -17.45 -19.57
C GLU A 37 -6.20 -17.40 -20.87
N LYS A 38 -5.74 -18.58 -21.32
CA LYS A 38 -4.98 -18.68 -22.58
C LYS A 38 -5.89 -18.39 -23.78
N LYS A 39 -5.62 -17.30 -24.48
CA LYS A 39 -6.33 -16.93 -25.73
C LYS A 39 -5.57 -17.43 -26.95
N LYS A 40 -6.34 -17.93 -27.96
CA LYS A 40 -5.77 -18.38 -29.24
C LYS A 40 -5.03 -17.22 -29.94
N GLY A 41 -3.82 -17.51 -30.41
CA GLY A 41 -3.00 -16.53 -31.17
C GLY A 41 -2.23 -15.51 -30.34
N ILE A 42 -2.36 -15.53 -28.99
CA ILE A 42 -1.64 -14.61 -28.10
C ILE A 42 -0.90 -15.43 -27.03
N THR A 43 0.37 -15.16 -26.82
CA THR A 43 1.15 -15.82 -25.77
C THR A 43 0.70 -15.37 -24.37
N MET A 44 0.93 -16.19 -23.34
CA MET A 44 0.65 -15.81 -21.95
C MET A 44 1.43 -14.54 -21.52
N ALA A 45 2.66 -14.38 -22.01
CA ALA A 45 3.46 -13.20 -21.74
C ALA A 45 2.82 -11.92 -22.32
N GLN A 46 2.31 -11.99 -23.56
CA GLN A 46 1.60 -10.89 -24.20
C GLN A 46 0.29 -10.57 -23.46
N GLN A 47 -0.48 -11.60 -23.06
CA GLN A 47 -1.72 -11.38 -22.31
C GLN A 47 -1.44 -10.73 -20.93
N LYS A 48 -0.38 -11.19 -20.23
CA LYS A 48 0.04 -10.60 -18.96
C LYS A 48 0.45 -9.13 -19.17
N LYS A 49 1.17 -8.83 -20.26
CA LYS A 49 1.57 -7.45 -20.58
C LYS A 49 0.34 -6.57 -20.82
N ILE A 50 -0.65 -7.05 -21.59
CA ILE A 50 -1.91 -6.33 -21.84
C ILE A 50 -2.63 -6.06 -20.50
N ALA A 51 -2.73 -7.05 -19.62
CA ALA A 51 -3.37 -6.88 -18.32
C ALA A 51 -2.64 -5.85 -17.45
N GLN A 52 -1.31 -5.86 -17.45
CA GLN A 52 -0.47 -4.90 -16.74
C GLN A 52 -0.67 -3.47 -17.29
N ASP A 53 -0.72 -3.31 -18.62
CA ASP A 53 -0.91 -2.00 -19.24
C ASP A 53 -2.32 -1.46 -18.97
N ASN A 54 -3.34 -2.32 -18.97
CA ASN A 54 -4.71 -1.94 -18.61
C ASN A 54 -4.81 -1.53 -17.14
N GLU A 55 -4.17 -2.24 -16.21
CA GLU A 55 -4.12 -1.89 -14.81
C GLU A 55 -3.43 -0.54 -14.60
N LYS A 56 -2.29 -0.31 -15.27
CA LYS A 56 -1.56 0.95 -15.24
C LYS A 56 -2.42 2.10 -15.75
N LYS A 57 -3.13 1.90 -16.87
CA LYS A 57 -4.03 2.90 -17.44
C LYS A 57 -5.13 3.26 -16.45
N TRP A 58 -5.82 2.25 -15.91
CA TRP A 58 -6.86 2.44 -14.90
C TRP A 58 -6.33 3.18 -13.66
N GLY A 59 -5.19 2.78 -13.10
CA GLY A 59 -4.63 3.42 -11.92
C GLY A 59 -4.26 4.89 -12.16
N ASN A 60 -3.68 5.20 -13.33
CA ASN A 60 -3.40 6.59 -13.73
C ASN A 60 -4.69 7.42 -13.90
N GLU A 61 -5.78 6.83 -14.40
CA GLU A 61 -7.09 7.49 -14.48
C GLU A 61 -7.66 7.79 -13.09
N ILE A 62 -7.52 6.87 -12.13
CA ILE A 62 -7.95 7.08 -10.73
C ILE A 62 -7.22 8.27 -10.11
N ILE A 63 -5.89 8.33 -10.23
CA ILE A 63 -5.08 9.43 -9.68
C ILE A 63 -5.05 10.68 -10.59
N ASN A 64 -5.78 10.66 -11.71
CA ASN A 64 -5.85 11.73 -12.70
C ASN A 64 -4.46 12.20 -13.21
N GLN A 65 -3.60 11.25 -13.53
CA GLN A 65 -2.28 11.50 -14.11
C GLN A 65 -2.12 10.83 -15.47
N LYS A 66 -1.30 11.43 -16.32
CA LYS A 66 -0.91 10.82 -17.61
C LYS A 66 0.31 9.94 -17.39
N ASP A 67 0.13 8.65 -17.65
CA ASP A 67 1.20 7.63 -17.74
C ASP A 67 2.34 7.76 -16.71
N ASN A 68 1.97 7.88 -15.43
CA ASN A 68 2.95 7.95 -14.36
C ASN A 68 3.49 6.55 -14.03
N GLY A 69 4.82 6.38 -14.04
CA GLY A 69 5.49 5.14 -13.67
C GLY A 69 5.34 4.74 -12.19
N GLN A 70 5.05 5.71 -11.32
CA GLN A 70 4.87 5.51 -9.87
C GLN A 70 3.40 5.44 -9.44
N TRP A 71 2.48 5.21 -10.38
CA TRP A 71 1.05 5.24 -10.12
C TRP A 71 0.60 4.35 -8.95
N THR A 72 1.20 3.17 -8.76
CA THR A 72 0.87 2.27 -7.64
C THR A 72 1.21 2.88 -6.29
N THR A 73 2.36 3.53 -6.17
CA THR A 73 2.77 4.21 -4.95
C THR A 73 1.80 5.35 -4.63
N LEU A 74 1.56 6.23 -5.59
CA LEU A 74 0.64 7.36 -5.42
C LEU A 74 -0.80 6.92 -5.12
N LEU A 75 -1.28 5.86 -5.80
CA LEU A 75 -2.61 5.31 -5.56
C LEU A 75 -2.71 4.71 -4.14
N GLY A 76 -1.70 3.95 -3.72
CA GLY A 76 -1.66 3.35 -2.39
C GLY A 76 -1.62 4.41 -1.28
N GLU A 77 -0.71 5.38 -1.38
CA GLU A 77 -0.60 6.48 -0.42
C GLU A 77 -1.91 7.29 -0.33
N GLY A 78 -2.49 7.64 -1.49
CA GLY A 78 -3.77 8.37 -1.54
C GLY A 78 -4.93 7.56 -0.97
N LEU A 79 -4.96 6.25 -1.21
CA LEU A 79 -5.98 5.36 -0.64
C LEU A 79 -5.88 5.31 0.89
N ILE A 80 -4.68 5.14 1.45
CA ILE A 80 -4.47 5.12 2.91
C ILE A 80 -4.87 6.47 3.53
N TYR A 81 -4.49 7.59 2.92
CA TYR A 81 -4.93 8.91 3.38
C TYR A 81 -6.45 9.01 3.49
N LYS A 82 -7.19 8.61 2.44
CA LYS A 82 -8.66 8.66 2.44
C LYS A 82 -9.28 7.75 3.50
N ILE A 83 -8.74 6.55 3.69
CA ILE A 83 -9.19 5.65 4.75
C ILE A 83 -8.95 6.25 6.14
N LEU A 84 -7.78 6.85 6.38
CA LEU A 84 -7.49 7.54 7.64
C LEU A 84 -8.49 8.68 7.90
N LYS A 85 -8.77 9.50 6.88
CA LYS A 85 -9.80 10.57 6.99
C LYS A 85 -11.19 10.00 7.31
N LEU A 86 -11.60 8.90 6.68
CA LEU A 86 -12.89 8.24 6.98
C LEU A 86 -12.93 7.65 8.39
N LYS A 87 -11.79 7.25 8.95
CA LYS A 87 -11.66 6.83 10.35
C LYS A 87 -11.66 8.00 11.34
N GLY A 88 -11.76 9.24 10.86
CA GLY A 88 -11.71 10.44 11.70
C GLY A 88 -10.31 10.84 12.14
N GLU A 89 -9.26 10.21 11.58
CA GLU A 89 -7.88 10.59 11.83
C GLU A 89 -7.51 11.85 11.02
N ASN A 90 -6.42 12.52 11.41
CA ASN A 90 -5.90 13.69 10.70
C ASN A 90 -4.53 13.38 10.09
N PRO A 91 -4.47 12.67 8.94
CA PRO A 91 -3.20 12.35 8.29
C PRO A 91 -2.53 13.61 7.74
N ARG A 92 -1.22 13.72 7.97
CA ARG A 92 -0.35 14.80 7.50
C ARG A 92 0.84 14.19 6.76
N LYS A 93 1.38 14.90 5.76
CA LYS A 93 2.68 14.53 5.19
C LYS A 93 3.77 14.65 6.25
N VAL A 94 4.65 13.67 6.24
CA VAL A 94 5.76 13.61 7.19
C VAL A 94 6.82 14.65 6.81
N ILE A 95 7.35 15.35 7.79
CA ILE A 95 8.57 16.15 7.63
C ILE A 95 9.76 15.24 7.91
N ALA A 96 10.63 15.08 6.90
CA ALA A 96 11.80 14.21 7.00
C ALA A 96 12.68 14.55 8.22
N ARG A 97 13.07 13.52 8.98
CA ARG A 97 13.99 13.62 10.11
C ARG A 97 15.07 12.56 9.97
N GLU A 98 16.32 12.94 10.16
CA GLU A 98 17.48 12.04 10.08
C GLU A 98 17.55 11.22 8.77
N GLY A 99 17.02 11.77 7.67
CA GLY A 99 16.97 11.08 6.37
C GLY A 99 15.83 10.07 6.21
N PHE A 100 14.92 9.98 7.18
CA PHE A 100 13.72 9.14 7.11
C PHE A 100 12.47 9.97 6.85
N GLU A 101 11.60 9.48 5.98
CA GLU A 101 10.36 10.13 5.57
C GLU A 101 9.30 9.05 5.29
N PRO A 102 8.61 8.53 6.32
CA PRO A 102 7.41 7.70 6.13
C PRO A 102 6.33 8.47 5.37
N ASP A 103 5.36 7.76 4.79
CA ASP A 103 4.38 8.38 3.89
C ASP A 103 3.40 9.31 4.60
N TRP A 104 2.89 8.89 5.79
CA TRP A 104 1.90 9.66 6.55
C TRP A 104 2.17 9.64 8.04
N GLU A 105 1.76 10.73 8.70
CA GLU A 105 1.71 10.88 10.15
C GLU A 105 0.29 11.21 10.58
N THR A 106 -0.18 10.57 11.66
CA THR A 106 -1.37 10.99 12.42
C THR A 106 -0.96 11.39 13.84
N ASP A 107 -1.94 11.67 14.71
CA ASP A 107 -1.62 12.01 16.09
C ASP A 107 -1.02 10.81 16.86
N GLU A 108 -1.39 9.57 16.47
CA GLU A 108 -0.98 8.35 17.17
C GLU A 108 0.10 7.54 16.46
N TYR A 109 0.15 7.56 15.11
CA TYR A 109 0.98 6.63 14.33
C TYR A 109 1.74 7.32 13.20
N MET A 110 2.86 6.70 12.86
CA MET A 110 3.52 6.85 11.56
C MET A 110 3.04 5.73 10.62
N TYR A 111 2.91 6.02 9.33
CA TYR A 111 2.48 5.05 8.32
C TYR A 111 3.45 5.00 7.16
N GLU A 112 3.82 3.79 6.77
CA GLU A 112 4.54 3.48 5.54
C GLU A 112 3.65 2.60 4.67
N VAL A 113 3.45 2.96 3.41
CA VAL A 113 2.53 2.26 2.50
C VAL A 113 3.32 1.45 1.48
N LYS A 114 3.08 0.16 1.43
CA LYS A 114 3.70 -0.75 0.47
C LYS A 114 2.64 -1.29 -0.47
N THR A 115 2.65 -0.77 -1.69
CA THR A 115 1.67 -1.10 -2.72
C THR A 115 2.35 -1.78 -3.91
N SER A 116 1.71 -2.78 -4.48
CA SER A 116 2.17 -3.44 -5.69
C SER A 116 0.98 -3.77 -6.60
N ASN A 117 1.15 -3.60 -7.92
CA ASN A 117 0.14 -4.00 -8.89
C ASN A 117 0.01 -5.53 -9.01
N TRP A 118 -1.12 -6.02 -9.51
CA TRP A 118 -1.43 -7.45 -9.55
C TRP A 118 -0.63 -8.24 -10.60
N TRP A 119 -0.12 -7.57 -11.62
CA TRP A 119 0.52 -8.20 -12.77
C TRP A 119 2.05 -8.12 -12.74
N VAL A 120 2.62 -7.63 -11.65
CA VAL A 120 4.07 -7.65 -11.40
C VAL A 120 4.54 -9.10 -11.29
N SER A 121 5.71 -9.39 -11.83
CA SER A 121 6.36 -10.69 -11.67
C SER A 121 7.39 -10.65 -10.54
N GLY A 122 7.33 -11.59 -9.62
CA GLY A 122 8.46 -12.00 -8.81
C GLY A 122 8.47 -11.43 -7.39
N THR A 123 9.33 -10.52 -7.07
CA THR A 123 9.84 -10.18 -5.75
C THR A 123 9.04 -9.15 -4.95
N ALA A 124 7.74 -8.97 -5.23
CA ALA A 124 6.94 -7.96 -4.53
C ALA A 124 6.97 -8.15 -3.00
N GLY A 125 6.78 -9.39 -2.52
CA GLY A 125 6.86 -9.72 -1.10
C GLY A 125 8.25 -9.51 -0.49
N GLU A 126 9.32 -9.91 -1.21
CA GLU A 126 10.69 -9.82 -0.68
C GLU A 126 11.13 -8.39 -0.34
N LYS A 127 10.69 -7.40 -1.11
CA LYS A 127 11.02 -5.99 -0.87
C LYS A 127 10.44 -5.45 0.45
N VAL A 128 9.41 -6.08 0.98
CA VAL A 128 8.76 -5.64 2.22
C VAL A 128 9.43 -6.23 3.44
N TYR A 129 10.06 -7.40 3.34
CA TYR A 129 10.72 -8.05 4.47
C TYR A 129 11.74 -7.16 5.18
N GLY A 130 12.52 -6.39 4.42
CA GLY A 130 13.52 -5.46 4.97
C GLY A 130 12.97 -4.11 5.42
N THR A 131 11.69 -3.84 5.25
CA THR A 131 11.14 -2.51 5.53
C THR A 131 11.27 -2.13 7.00
N PHE A 132 10.97 -3.06 7.94
CA PHE A 132 11.11 -2.77 9.36
C PHE A 132 12.56 -2.54 9.80
N ILE A 133 13.54 -3.22 9.17
CA ILE A 133 14.96 -2.98 9.42
C ILE A 133 15.37 -1.58 8.92
N LYS A 134 14.92 -1.22 7.70
CA LYS A 134 15.17 0.13 7.15
C LYS A 134 14.63 1.23 8.05
N TYR A 135 13.48 1.00 8.64
CA TYR A 135 12.74 2.00 9.44
C TYR A 135 12.77 1.73 10.95
N GLN A 136 13.73 0.92 11.43
CA GLN A 136 13.81 0.51 12.83
C GLN A 136 13.85 1.68 13.83
N ASN A 137 14.43 2.82 13.43
CA ASN A 137 14.57 3.99 14.29
C ASN A 137 13.38 4.97 14.19
N ILE A 138 12.39 4.72 13.33
CA ILE A 138 11.24 5.62 13.17
C ILE A 138 10.48 5.86 14.48
N PRO A 139 10.17 4.82 15.30
CA PRO A 139 9.45 5.03 16.54
C PRO A 139 10.19 5.97 17.51
N GLU A 140 11.51 5.89 17.60
CA GLU A 140 12.32 6.77 18.44
C GLU A 140 12.42 8.18 17.88
N ILE A 141 12.65 8.33 16.56
CA ILE A 141 12.84 9.62 15.88
C ILE A 141 11.56 10.47 15.94
N TYR A 142 10.40 9.84 15.76
CA TYR A 142 9.11 10.53 15.70
C TYR A 142 8.30 10.43 17.00
N GLY A 143 8.71 9.57 17.93
CA GLY A 143 8.00 9.32 19.19
C GLY A 143 6.65 8.62 19.00
N LYS A 144 6.46 7.88 17.90
CA LYS A 144 5.21 7.22 17.52
C LYS A 144 5.47 5.84 16.91
N PRO A 145 4.58 4.84 17.16
CA PRO A 145 4.67 3.55 16.50
C PRO A 145 4.55 3.68 14.97
N LEU A 146 5.23 2.78 14.24
CA LEU A 146 5.16 2.69 12.79
C LEU A 146 4.22 1.55 12.36
N ARG A 147 3.27 1.85 11.48
CA ARG A 147 2.44 0.87 10.79
C ARG A 147 2.84 0.78 9.32
N ILE A 148 3.20 -0.43 8.88
CA ILE A 148 3.53 -0.73 7.48
C ILE A 148 2.30 -1.36 6.84
N ILE A 149 1.58 -0.59 6.02
CA ILE A 149 0.34 -1.04 5.39
C ILE A 149 0.65 -1.70 4.05
N CYS A 150 0.28 -2.97 3.90
CA CYS A 150 0.52 -3.76 2.69
C CYS A 150 -0.74 -3.81 1.82
N VAL A 151 -0.66 -3.27 0.59
CA VAL A 151 -1.83 -3.00 -0.27
C VAL A 151 -1.78 -3.84 -1.55
N ALA A 152 -2.92 -4.37 -1.97
CA ALA A 152 -3.11 -5.13 -3.21
C ALA A 152 -2.20 -6.37 -3.31
N ASN A 153 -1.43 -6.54 -4.41
CA ASN A 153 -0.57 -7.71 -4.57
C ASN A 153 0.49 -7.81 -3.46
N GLN A 154 0.83 -6.73 -2.77
CA GLN A 154 1.75 -6.77 -1.65
C GLN A 154 1.16 -7.55 -0.46
N GLU A 155 -0.10 -7.29 -0.09
CA GLU A 155 -0.81 -8.08 0.92
C GLU A 155 -0.97 -9.54 0.47
N TYR A 156 -1.34 -9.74 -0.81
CA TYR A 156 -1.56 -11.07 -1.35
C TYR A 156 -0.29 -11.94 -1.26
N GLU A 157 0.87 -11.42 -1.67
CA GLU A 157 2.15 -12.12 -1.60
C GLU A 157 2.57 -12.41 -0.14
N LEU A 158 2.29 -11.49 0.78
CA LEU A 158 2.56 -11.68 2.22
C LEU A 158 1.56 -12.61 2.91
N THR A 159 0.46 -12.98 2.24
CA THR A 159 -0.52 -13.96 2.75
C THR A 159 -0.34 -15.33 2.12
N HIS A 160 -0.03 -15.38 0.82
CA HIS A 160 -0.07 -16.61 0.00
C HIS A 160 1.28 -17.00 -0.60
N GLY A 161 2.28 -16.15 -0.47
CA GLY A 161 3.63 -16.40 -1.00
C GLY A 161 4.40 -17.43 -0.19
N LYS A 162 5.69 -17.60 -0.53
CA LYS A 162 6.56 -18.61 0.08
C LYS A 162 6.90 -18.33 1.55
N THR A 163 6.89 -17.06 1.95
CA THR A 163 7.18 -16.63 3.32
C THR A 163 6.09 -15.67 3.77
N PRO A 164 4.93 -16.20 4.18
CA PRO A 164 3.79 -15.37 4.57
C PRO A 164 4.05 -14.65 5.88
N PHE A 165 3.61 -13.38 5.96
CA PHE A 165 3.54 -12.58 7.17
C PHE A 165 2.13 -12.59 7.78
N PHE A 166 1.13 -12.88 6.96
CA PHE A 166 -0.29 -12.84 7.35
C PHE A 166 -0.93 -14.22 7.22
N GLY A 167 -2.01 -14.40 7.99
CA GLY A 167 -2.84 -15.59 7.91
C GLY A 167 -2.26 -16.83 8.61
N LYS A 168 -2.89 -17.98 8.36
CA LYS A 168 -2.64 -19.23 9.10
C LYS A 168 -1.33 -19.95 8.77
N ASN A 169 -0.70 -19.61 7.66
CA ASN A 169 0.50 -20.31 7.17
C ASN A 169 1.81 -19.62 7.61
N VAL A 170 1.74 -18.62 8.48
CA VAL A 170 2.91 -17.93 9.02
C VAL A 170 3.75 -18.92 9.84
N THR A 171 5.03 -19.08 9.46
CA THR A 171 5.96 -20.00 10.17
C THR A 171 6.39 -19.41 11.52
N ASP A 172 6.86 -20.26 12.43
CA ASP A 172 7.34 -19.79 13.74
C ASP A 172 8.56 -18.87 13.60
N LYS A 173 9.43 -19.11 12.61
CA LYS A 173 10.54 -18.19 12.30
C LYS A 173 10.05 -16.81 11.87
N THR A 174 9.01 -16.76 11.03
CA THR A 174 8.43 -15.49 10.59
C THR A 174 7.71 -14.80 11.75
N LYS A 175 6.99 -15.54 12.61
CA LYS A 175 6.38 -14.98 13.84
C LYS A 175 7.42 -14.32 14.72
N SER A 176 8.53 -15.03 15.02
CA SER A 176 9.63 -14.48 15.81
C SER A 176 10.19 -13.18 15.22
N LEU A 177 10.31 -13.10 13.89
CA LEU A 177 10.75 -11.88 13.20
C LEU A 177 9.73 -10.74 13.38
N LEU A 178 8.43 -11.03 13.24
CA LEU A 178 7.36 -10.05 13.44
C LEU A 178 7.26 -9.60 14.90
N ASP A 179 7.53 -10.51 15.85
CA ASP A 179 7.59 -10.18 17.29
C ASP A 179 8.75 -9.23 17.60
N ILE A 180 9.90 -9.40 16.92
CA ILE A 180 11.03 -8.45 17.02
C ILE A 180 10.59 -7.08 16.48
N ALA A 181 10.00 -7.00 15.30
CA ALA A 181 9.50 -5.74 14.75
C ALA A 181 8.50 -5.06 15.71
N LYS A 182 7.57 -5.85 16.26
CA LYS A 182 6.58 -5.37 17.23
C LYS A 182 7.21 -4.86 18.52
N SER A 183 8.28 -5.51 19.02
CA SER A 183 9.03 -5.02 20.19
C SER A 183 9.72 -3.67 19.96
N TRP A 184 9.92 -3.29 18.69
CA TRP A 184 10.40 -1.97 18.25
C TRP A 184 9.27 -0.99 17.91
N ASN A 185 8.01 -1.30 18.28
CA ASN A 185 6.82 -0.53 17.93
C ASN A 185 6.60 -0.41 16.41
N ILE A 186 6.93 -1.47 15.64
CA ILE A 186 6.71 -1.55 14.19
C ILE A 186 5.78 -2.73 13.90
N GLU A 187 4.70 -2.48 13.17
CA GLU A 187 3.70 -3.50 12.85
C GLU A 187 3.39 -3.54 11.36
N TYR A 188 3.32 -4.75 10.78
CA TYR A 188 2.80 -4.96 9.43
C TYR A 188 1.30 -5.20 9.50
N ILE A 189 0.54 -4.46 8.68
CA ILE A 189 -0.92 -4.54 8.64
C ILE A 189 -1.38 -4.85 7.22
N PRO A 190 -2.16 -5.92 7.00
CA PRO A 190 -2.80 -6.16 5.71
C PRO A 190 -3.87 -5.10 5.46
N PHE A 191 -3.96 -4.60 4.24
CA PHE A 191 -4.93 -3.56 3.88
C PHE A 191 -6.37 -4.01 4.13
N SER A 192 -6.69 -5.28 3.88
CA SER A 192 -8.01 -5.84 4.17
C SER A 192 -8.41 -5.64 5.64
N GLN A 193 -7.53 -5.88 6.59
CA GLN A 193 -7.75 -5.62 8.01
C GLN A 193 -7.84 -4.11 8.29
N PHE A 194 -7.00 -3.32 7.63
CA PHE A 194 -6.95 -1.86 7.83
C PHE A 194 -8.28 -1.17 7.46
N VAL A 195 -9.06 -1.74 6.52
CA VAL A 195 -10.34 -1.17 6.07
C VAL A 195 -11.57 -1.78 6.73
N GLU A 196 -11.46 -2.81 7.56
CA GLU A 196 -12.61 -3.52 8.15
C GLU A 196 -13.60 -2.57 8.84
N ASP A 197 -13.10 -1.59 9.59
CA ASP A 197 -13.93 -0.64 10.31
C ASP A 197 -14.62 0.41 9.41
N VAL A 198 -14.18 0.55 8.15
CA VAL A 198 -14.69 1.57 7.21
C VAL A 198 -15.72 0.98 6.24
N THR A 199 -15.69 -0.33 6.00
CA THR A 199 -16.61 -1.01 5.06
C THR A 199 -18.03 -1.16 5.61
N THR A 200 -18.27 -0.73 6.83
CA THR A 200 -19.62 -0.74 7.48
C THR A 200 -20.42 0.54 7.20
N ILE A 201 -19.88 1.47 6.41
CA ILE A 201 -20.53 2.70 5.95
C ILE A 201 -20.96 2.53 4.48
#